data_99c84b6269996a4576068efb5a72e738
#
_entry.id   99c84b6269996a4576068efb5a72e738
#
_cell.length_a   1.000
_cell.length_b   1.000
_cell.length_c   1.000
_cell.angle_alpha   90.00
_cell.angle_beta   90.00
_cell.angle_gamma   90.00
#
_symmetry.space_group_name_H-M   'P 1'
#
loop_
_entity.id
_entity.type
_entity.pdbx_description
1 polymer ?
#
loop_
_entity_poly.entity_id
_entity_poly.type
_entity_poly.pdbx_seq_one_letter_code
_entity_poly.pdbx_strand_id
1 'polypeptide(L)'
;MSPTLDELIPLPPVLAGPLLRRLEPKRLVLWLVGTRQLSLTLRVQGVGDIPLDAEKCTVIPVGTRAFVHLIDVSLENALPLDEFVDYDVLIDGDACIADWAPHLLYGDARCPNFVVRSRIDQLLHGSCRKPHHPAVDGLLCVDHLLAAETDPQQRPALLMMSGDQVYADDVAGPTLRAIHALIGRLGLF
;
A
#
# COMPACT_ATOMS: atom_id res chain seq x y z
N MET A 1 -34.12 -10.28 -14.38
CA MET A 1 -32.77 -10.81 -14.11
C MET A 1 -32.33 -10.26 -12.75
N SER A 2 -31.87 -11.12 -11.85
CA SER A 2 -31.28 -10.61 -10.59
C SER A 2 -29.96 -9.91 -10.90
N PRO A 3 -29.64 -8.79 -10.24
CA PRO A 3 -28.39 -8.08 -10.46
C PRO A 3 -27.18 -8.97 -10.12
N THR A 4 -26.12 -8.83 -10.87
CA THR A 4 -24.84 -9.51 -10.58
C THR A 4 -24.19 -8.88 -9.35
N LEU A 5 -23.24 -9.59 -8.72
CA LEU A 5 -22.50 -9.05 -7.56
C LEU A 5 -21.76 -7.75 -7.92
N ASP A 6 -21.26 -7.64 -9.16
CA ASP A 6 -20.56 -6.45 -9.64
C ASP A 6 -21.47 -5.23 -9.80
N GLU A 7 -22.74 -5.45 -10.14
CA GLU A 7 -23.75 -4.38 -10.21
C GLU A 7 -24.16 -3.90 -8.81
N LEU A 8 -24.14 -4.80 -7.81
CA LEU A 8 -24.49 -4.47 -6.42
C LEU A 8 -23.32 -3.82 -5.66
N ILE A 9 -22.11 -4.28 -5.89
CA ILE A 9 -20.91 -3.82 -5.18
C ILE A 9 -19.76 -3.69 -6.21
N PRO A 10 -19.60 -2.54 -6.85
CA PRO A 10 -18.50 -2.32 -7.80
C PRO A 10 -17.13 -2.50 -7.13
N LEU A 11 -16.16 -3.02 -7.88
CA LEU A 11 -14.79 -3.09 -7.40
C LEU A 11 -14.20 -1.67 -7.32
N PRO A 12 -13.46 -1.35 -6.26
CA PRO A 12 -12.74 -0.07 -6.17
C PRO A 12 -11.62 -0.02 -7.22
N PRO A 13 -11.15 1.15 -7.63
CA PRO A 13 -10.06 1.28 -8.60
C PRO A 13 -8.77 0.64 -8.10
N VAL A 14 -8.49 0.70 -6.79
CA VAL A 14 -7.35 0.08 -6.12
C VAL A 14 -7.84 -1.00 -5.16
N LEU A 15 -7.29 -2.20 -5.29
CA LEU A 15 -7.62 -3.38 -4.48
C LEU A 15 -6.71 -3.52 -3.25
N ALA A 16 -5.44 -3.10 -3.37
CA ALA A 16 -4.45 -3.20 -2.31
C ALA A 16 -3.33 -2.16 -2.52
N GLY A 17 -2.76 -1.67 -1.43
CA GLY A 17 -1.71 -0.64 -1.44
C GLY A 17 -2.26 0.79 -1.44
N PRO A 18 -1.41 1.81 -1.64
CA PRO A 18 0.00 1.70 -1.97
C PRO A 18 0.82 1.15 -0.79
N LEU A 19 1.81 0.33 -1.08
CA LEU A 19 2.76 -0.17 -0.11
C LEU A 19 4.16 0.34 -0.44
N LEU A 20 4.75 1.09 0.48
CA LEU A 20 6.15 1.54 0.37
C LEU A 20 7.07 0.35 0.65
N ARG A 21 7.80 -0.09 -0.37
CA ARG A 21 8.68 -1.27 -0.32
C ARG A 21 10.13 -0.93 -0.08
N ARG A 22 10.57 0.21 -0.60
CA ARG A 22 11.94 0.68 -0.47
C ARG A 22 11.95 2.19 -0.43
N LEU A 23 12.65 2.72 0.53
CA LEU A 23 12.78 4.14 0.75
C LEU A 23 14.27 4.47 0.94
N GLU A 24 14.80 5.23 0.00
CA GLU A 24 16.18 5.72 0.02
C GLU A 24 16.19 7.23 -0.25
N PRO A 25 17.26 7.96 0.09
CA PRO A 25 17.29 9.40 -0.14
C PRO A 25 17.00 9.81 -1.59
N LYS A 26 17.35 8.96 -2.57
CA LYS A 26 17.14 9.25 -4.01
C LYS A 26 16.30 8.19 -4.74
N ARG A 27 15.58 7.34 -4.02
CA ARG A 27 14.77 6.29 -4.66
C ARG A 27 13.55 5.93 -3.81
N LEU A 28 12.42 5.85 -4.48
CA LEU A 28 11.14 5.42 -3.93
C LEU A 28 10.65 4.21 -4.71
N VAL A 29 10.35 3.11 -4.01
CA VAL A 29 9.72 1.93 -4.61
C VAL A 29 8.42 1.65 -3.88
N LEU A 30 7.32 1.70 -4.61
CA LEU A 30 5.98 1.37 -4.12
C LEU A 30 5.34 0.30 -4.99
N TRP A 31 4.32 -0.37 -4.48
CA TRP A 31 3.42 -1.13 -5.33
C TRP A 31 1.96 -0.94 -4.89
N LEU A 32 1.07 -1.13 -5.82
CA LEU A 32 -0.36 -1.24 -5.58
C LEU A 32 -0.98 -2.24 -6.57
N VAL A 33 -2.19 -2.70 -6.27
CA VAL A 33 -2.97 -3.56 -7.17
C VAL A 33 -4.21 -2.80 -7.59
N GLY A 34 -4.34 -2.55 -8.89
CA GLY A 34 -5.52 -1.95 -9.50
C GLY A 34 -6.46 -2.98 -10.12
N THR A 35 -7.72 -2.61 -10.32
CA THR A 35 -8.71 -3.42 -11.06
C THR A 35 -8.52 -3.35 -12.58
N ARG A 36 -7.72 -2.42 -13.04
CA ARG A 36 -7.28 -2.20 -14.42
C ARG A 36 -5.87 -1.62 -14.44
N GLN A 37 -5.29 -1.49 -15.60
CA GLN A 37 -4.12 -0.64 -15.76
C GLN A 37 -4.53 0.81 -15.48
N LEU A 38 -3.85 1.42 -14.50
CA LEU A 38 -4.13 2.78 -14.03
C LEU A 38 -3.09 3.75 -14.61
N SER A 39 -3.53 4.95 -14.97
CA SER A 39 -2.63 6.09 -15.20
C SER A 39 -2.32 6.72 -13.85
N LEU A 40 -1.06 6.68 -13.46
CA LEU A 40 -0.63 7.08 -12.12
C LEU A 40 0.34 8.27 -12.18
N THR A 41 0.24 9.14 -11.18
CA THR A 41 1.22 10.19 -10.89
C THR A 41 1.62 10.09 -9.43
N LEU A 42 2.91 10.02 -9.14
CA LEU A 42 3.44 10.11 -7.79
C LEU A 42 3.72 11.58 -7.46
N ARG A 43 3.06 12.10 -6.42
CA ARG A 43 3.33 13.43 -5.86
C ARG A 43 4.17 13.27 -4.61
N VAL A 44 5.27 14.02 -4.50
CA VAL A 44 6.14 14.00 -3.32
C VAL A 44 6.43 15.43 -2.88
N GLN A 45 6.26 15.70 -1.61
CA GLN A 45 6.56 17.01 -1.02
C GLN A 45 8.02 17.40 -1.30
N GLY A 46 8.20 18.65 -1.77
CA GLY A 46 9.52 19.19 -2.11
C GLY A 46 10.10 18.73 -3.46
N VAL A 47 9.43 17.75 -4.12
CA VAL A 47 9.83 17.26 -5.46
C VAL A 47 8.81 17.66 -6.52
N GLY A 48 7.51 17.53 -6.21
CA GLY A 48 6.40 17.79 -7.13
C GLY A 48 5.80 16.51 -7.72
N ASP A 49 5.12 16.66 -8.85
CA ASP A 49 4.39 15.61 -9.55
C ASP A 49 5.29 14.87 -10.54
N ILE A 50 5.35 13.56 -10.42
CA ILE A 50 6.14 12.66 -11.26
C ILE A 50 5.17 11.73 -12.01
N PRO A 51 4.91 11.96 -13.31
CA PRO A 51 4.14 11.02 -14.12
C PRO A 51 4.83 9.65 -14.17
N LEU A 52 4.04 8.59 -13.94
CA LEU A 52 4.53 7.22 -13.89
C LEU A 52 4.34 6.54 -15.26
N ASP A 53 5.27 6.80 -16.15
CA ASP A 53 5.37 6.14 -17.46
C ASP A 53 5.88 4.68 -17.34
N ALA A 54 6.04 4.01 -18.46
CA ALA A 54 6.50 2.62 -18.51
C ALA A 54 7.93 2.40 -17.97
N GLU A 55 8.75 3.43 -17.88
CA GLU A 55 10.09 3.35 -17.30
C GLU A 55 10.06 3.36 -15.78
N LYS A 56 9.05 4.01 -15.18
CA LYS A 56 8.89 4.19 -13.73
C LYS A 56 7.81 3.29 -13.11
N CYS A 57 6.94 2.70 -13.94
CA CYS A 57 5.86 1.83 -13.48
C CYS A 57 5.69 0.62 -14.37
N THR A 58 6.09 -0.56 -13.87
CA THR A 58 5.84 -1.83 -14.54
C THR A 58 4.47 -2.35 -14.10
N VAL A 59 3.61 -2.67 -15.09
CA VAL A 59 2.29 -3.23 -14.85
C VAL A 59 2.29 -4.72 -15.16
N ILE A 60 1.91 -5.55 -14.16
CA ILE A 60 1.86 -7.00 -14.28
C ILE A 60 0.41 -7.45 -14.10
N PRO A 61 -0.25 -7.97 -15.15
CA PRO A 61 -1.56 -8.57 -15.01
C PRO A 61 -1.47 -9.90 -14.26
N VAL A 62 -2.26 -10.06 -13.22
CA VAL A 62 -2.39 -11.30 -12.43
C VAL A 62 -3.81 -11.87 -12.51
N GLY A 63 -4.66 -11.21 -13.26
CA GLY A 63 -6.05 -11.58 -13.53
C GLY A 63 -6.65 -10.63 -14.55
N THR A 64 -7.89 -10.88 -14.97
CA THR A 64 -8.60 -10.00 -15.91
C THR A 64 -8.99 -8.65 -15.29
N ARG A 65 -9.08 -8.61 -13.94
CA ARG A 65 -9.39 -7.41 -13.14
C ARG A 65 -8.45 -7.30 -11.93
N ALA A 66 -7.18 -7.67 -12.10
CA ALA A 66 -6.15 -7.51 -11.08
C ALA A 66 -4.80 -7.22 -11.77
N PHE A 67 -4.24 -6.05 -11.53
CA PHE A 67 -3.02 -5.55 -12.15
C PHE A 67 -2.08 -5.01 -11.07
N VAL A 68 -0.94 -5.63 -10.92
CA VAL A 68 0.11 -5.14 -10.01
C VAL A 68 0.88 -4.01 -10.69
N HIS A 69 0.92 -2.85 -10.06
CA HIS A 69 1.72 -1.71 -10.49
C HIS A 69 2.95 -1.64 -9.61
N LEU A 70 4.12 -1.92 -10.18
CA LEU A 70 5.42 -1.79 -9.52
C LEU A 70 6.02 -0.44 -9.90
N ILE A 71 6.04 0.48 -8.96
CA ILE A 71 6.51 1.84 -9.11
C ILE A 71 7.94 1.92 -8.58
N ASP A 72 8.89 2.35 -9.42
CA ASP A 72 10.30 2.52 -9.06
C ASP A 72 10.80 3.86 -9.60
N VAL A 73 10.95 4.82 -8.71
CA VAL A 73 11.29 6.20 -9.07
C VAL A 73 12.63 6.59 -8.48
N SER A 74 13.55 6.97 -9.36
CA SER A 74 14.80 7.64 -9.01
C SER A 74 14.60 9.15 -9.00
N LEU A 75 15.14 9.83 -7.99
CA LEU A 75 15.04 11.27 -7.79
C LEU A 75 16.37 11.96 -8.12
N GLU A 76 16.29 13.13 -8.74
CA GLU A 76 17.49 13.95 -9.01
C GLU A 76 18.13 14.46 -7.72
N ASN A 77 17.30 14.98 -6.81
CA ASN A 77 17.73 15.49 -5.52
C ASN A 77 17.36 14.50 -4.39
N ALA A 78 18.19 14.48 -3.34
CA ALA A 78 17.91 13.67 -2.17
C ALA A 78 16.73 14.25 -1.38
N LEU A 79 15.88 13.37 -0.88
CA LEU A 79 14.86 13.69 0.12
C LEU A 79 15.53 14.09 1.44
N PRO A 80 14.86 14.93 2.25
CA PRO A 80 15.35 15.26 3.58
C PRO A 80 15.44 14.01 4.45
N LEU A 81 16.43 14.00 5.36
CA LEU A 81 16.60 12.91 6.33
C LEU A 81 15.97 13.30 7.65
N ASP A 82 15.38 12.32 8.33
CA ASP A 82 14.77 12.47 9.67
C ASP A 82 13.68 13.56 9.74
N GLU A 83 12.98 13.77 8.63
CA GLU A 83 11.84 14.68 8.50
C GLU A 83 10.65 13.96 7.89
N PHE A 84 9.43 14.39 8.22
CA PHE A 84 8.23 13.89 7.53
C PHE A 84 8.18 14.44 6.12
N VAL A 85 7.93 13.55 5.18
CA VAL A 85 7.71 13.86 3.76
C VAL A 85 6.35 13.34 3.35
N ASP A 86 5.46 14.23 2.98
CA ASP A 86 4.14 13.88 2.47
C ASP A 86 4.24 13.36 1.04
N TYR A 87 3.43 12.34 0.72
CA TYR A 87 3.33 11.84 -0.65
C TYR A 87 1.88 11.49 -0.99
N ASP A 88 1.60 11.42 -2.29
CA ASP A 88 0.30 10.99 -2.80
C ASP A 88 0.48 10.18 -4.07
N VAL A 89 -0.48 9.32 -4.38
CA VAL A 89 -0.58 8.60 -5.64
C VAL A 89 -1.89 9.00 -6.31
N LEU A 90 -1.79 9.80 -7.35
CA LEU A 90 -2.94 10.28 -8.10
C LEU A 90 -3.31 9.26 -9.17
N ILE A 91 -4.61 8.99 -9.31
CA ILE A 91 -5.17 8.15 -10.35
C ILE A 91 -5.86 9.04 -11.38
N ASP A 92 -5.57 8.78 -12.67
CA ASP A 92 -6.17 9.49 -13.81
C ASP A 92 -6.02 11.03 -13.75
N GLY A 93 -4.99 11.49 -13.02
CA GLY A 93 -4.57 12.89 -12.96
C GLY A 93 -4.96 13.63 -11.69
N ASP A 94 -6.08 13.30 -11.04
CA ASP A 94 -6.61 14.09 -9.93
C ASP A 94 -7.09 13.31 -8.70
N ALA A 95 -7.57 12.07 -8.85
CA ALA A 95 -8.07 11.30 -7.71
C ALA A 95 -6.94 10.90 -6.76
N CYS A 96 -6.88 11.52 -5.60
CA CYS A 96 -5.84 11.34 -4.59
C CYS A 96 -6.15 10.18 -3.60
N ILE A 97 -5.18 9.80 -2.77
CA ILE A 97 -5.37 8.72 -1.78
C ILE A 97 -6.55 9.03 -0.85
N ALA A 98 -6.78 10.28 -0.49
CA ALA A 98 -7.92 10.68 0.32
C ALA A 98 -9.27 10.37 -0.35
N ASP A 99 -9.33 10.33 -1.69
CA ASP A 99 -10.56 10.02 -2.44
C ASP A 99 -10.81 8.52 -2.56
N TRP A 100 -9.75 7.72 -2.82
CA TRP A 100 -9.90 6.30 -3.12
C TRP A 100 -9.49 5.36 -1.99
N ALA A 101 -8.74 5.83 -0.97
CA ALA A 101 -8.36 5.06 0.20
C ALA A 101 -8.23 5.93 1.47
N PRO A 102 -9.27 6.66 1.88
CA PRO A 102 -9.21 7.55 3.06
C PRO A 102 -8.84 6.83 4.35
N HIS A 103 -9.06 5.52 4.43
CA HIS A 103 -8.70 4.69 5.58
C HIS A 103 -7.18 4.49 5.77
N LEU A 104 -6.36 4.93 4.84
CA LEU A 104 -4.89 4.93 4.96
C LEU A 104 -4.34 6.20 5.60
N LEU A 105 -5.20 7.15 5.94
CA LEU A 105 -4.80 8.44 6.50
C LEU A 105 -4.98 8.45 8.02
N TYR A 106 -4.06 9.10 8.72
CA TYR A 106 -4.15 9.30 10.15
C TYR A 106 -4.77 10.67 10.49
N GLY A 107 -5.74 10.68 11.40
CA GLY A 107 -6.40 11.90 11.85
C GLY A 107 -6.98 12.74 10.70
N ASP A 108 -6.61 14.01 10.65
CA ASP A 108 -7.07 14.97 9.62
C ASP A 108 -6.07 15.12 8.46
N ALA A 109 -5.10 14.19 8.32
CA ALA A 109 -4.14 14.20 7.24
C ALA A 109 -4.84 14.08 5.88
N ARG A 110 -4.32 14.78 4.87
CA ARG A 110 -4.84 14.74 3.49
C ARG A 110 -4.08 13.76 2.59
N CYS A 111 -2.90 13.36 3.02
CA CYS A 111 -2.05 12.39 2.35
C CYS A 111 -1.21 11.62 3.39
N PRO A 112 -0.74 10.42 3.07
CA PRO A 112 0.21 9.70 3.92
C PRO A 112 1.59 10.35 3.89
N ASN A 113 2.42 10.01 4.86
CA ASN A 113 3.81 10.46 4.93
C ASN A 113 4.77 9.30 5.21
N PHE A 114 6.04 9.56 4.97
CA PHE A 114 7.16 8.70 5.36
C PHE A 114 8.30 9.54 5.94
N VAL A 115 9.29 8.86 6.52
CA VAL A 115 10.54 9.47 6.99
C VAL A 115 11.71 8.67 6.43
N VAL A 116 12.60 9.35 5.71
CA VAL A 116 13.90 8.75 5.31
C VAL A 116 14.83 8.84 6.51
N ARG A 117 15.03 7.73 7.21
CA ARG A 117 15.89 7.72 8.39
C ARG A 117 17.38 7.77 8.03
N SER A 118 18.14 8.62 8.70
CA SER A 118 19.60 8.70 8.53
C SER A 118 20.33 7.49 9.13
N ARG A 119 19.69 6.77 10.08
CA ARG A 119 20.21 5.59 10.76
C ARG A 119 19.12 4.57 11.00
N ILE A 120 19.49 3.29 11.04
CA ILE A 120 18.61 2.20 11.49
C ILE A 120 18.83 2.01 12.99
N ASP A 121 18.25 2.88 13.80
CA ASP A 121 18.29 2.87 15.25
C ASP A 121 17.03 2.21 15.87
N GLN A 122 15.93 2.19 15.13
CA GLN A 122 14.71 1.47 15.47
C GLN A 122 14.29 0.56 14.32
N LEU A 123 14.08 -0.72 14.64
CA LEU A 123 13.59 -1.73 13.70
C LEU A 123 12.41 -2.46 14.34
N LEU A 124 11.35 -2.61 13.60
CA LEU A 124 10.24 -3.48 13.95
C LEU A 124 10.39 -4.82 13.24
N HIS A 125 10.18 -5.91 13.97
CA HIS A 125 10.26 -7.25 13.43
C HIS A 125 8.98 -8.03 13.74
N GLY A 126 8.48 -8.75 12.75
CA GLY A 126 7.34 -9.65 12.88
C GLY A 126 7.49 -10.89 12.01
N SER A 127 6.77 -11.95 12.41
CA SER A 127 6.60 -13.16 11.62
C SER A 127 5.33 -13.90 12.08
N CYS A 128 4.96 -14.98 11.41
CA CYS A 128 3.87 -15.86 11.83
C CYS A 128 2.54 -15.11 12.03
N ARG A 129 2.20 -14.21 11.09
CA ARG A 129 0.96 -13.45 11.14
C ARG A 129 -0.22 -14.32 10.70
N LYS A 130 -1.05 -14.73 11.65
CA LYS A 130 -2.30 -15.46 11.43
C LYS A 130 -3.50 -14.53 11.66
N PRO A 131 -4.01 -13.81 10.63
CA PRO A 131 -5.02 -12.75 10.79
C PRO A 131 -6.33 -13.22 11.42
N HIS A 132 -6.68 -14.51 11.27
CA HIS A 132 -7.88 -15.12 11.83
C HIS A 132 -7.67 -15.78 13.21
N HIS A 133 -6.51 -15.53 13.84
CA HIS A 133 -6.28 -15.98 15.22
C HIS A 133 -7.09 -15.10 16.21
N PRO A 134 -7.60 -15.64 17.32
CA PRO A 134 -8.36 -14.85 18.33
C PRO A 134 -7.57 -13.72 19.00
N ALA A 135 -6.22 -13.77 18.97
CA ALA A 135 -5.39 -12.69 19.50
C ALA A 135 -5.41 -11.47 18.58
N VAL A 136 -5.09 -10.31 19.14
CA VAL A 136 -4.95 -9.06 18.38
C VAL A 136 -3.83 -9.18 17.34
N ASP A 137 -4.07 -8.69 16.13
CA ASP A 137 -3.07 -8.63 15.07
C ASP A 137 -1.96 -7.64 15.44
N GLY A 138 -0.72 -8.11 15.47
CA GLY A 138 0.44 -7.26 15.82
C GLY A 138 0.65 -6.08 14.88
N LEU A 139 0.19 -6.15 13.62
CA LEU A 139 0.26 -5.00 12.71
C LEU A 139 -0.67 -3.86 13.13
N LEU A 140 -1.77 -4.13 13.85
CA LEU A 140 -2.60 -3.06 14.43
C LEU A 140 -1.84 -2.29 15.51
N CYS A 141 -0.97 -2.95 16.28
CA CYS A 141 -0.12 -2.28 17.25
C CYS A 141 0.91 -1.36 16.55
N VAL A 142 1.48 -1.80 15.43
CA VAL A 142 2.37 -0.99 14.60
C VAL A 142 1.61 0.22 14.02
N ASP A 143 0.41 0.00 13.51
CA ASP A 143 -0.44 1.06 12.97
C ASP A 143 -0.74 2.14 14.02
N HIS A 144 -1.16 1.74 15.21
CA HIS A 144 -1.41 2.66 16.33
C HIS A 144 -0.14 3.41 16.77
N LEU A 145 1.02 2.73 16.78
CA LEU A 145 2.30 3.37 17.09
C LEU A 145 2.62 4.45 16.06
N LEU A 146 2.47 4.15 14.78
CA LEU A 146 2.74 5.09 13.70
C LEU A 146 1.76 6.26 13.70
N ALA A 147 0.48 6.00 14.02
CA ALA A 147 -0.55 7.04 14.11
C ALA A 147 -0.30 8.03 15.26
N ALA A 148 0.26 7.55 16.37
CA ALA A 148 0.55 8.36 17.55
C ALA A 148 1.89 9.11 17.47
N GLU A 149 2.80 8.70 16.58
CA GLU A 149 4.15 9.23 16.52
C GLU A 149 4.22 10.54 15.74
N THR A 150 4.58 11.61 16.44
CA THR A 150 4.70 12.97 15.89
C THR A 150 6.15 13.45 15.73
N ASP A 151 7.11 12.68 16.27
CA ASP A 151 8.54 12.97 16.13
C ASP A 151 9.12 12.10 14.99
N PRO A 152 9.58 12.70 13.88
CA PRO A 152 10.16 11.93 12.78
C PRO A 152 11.39 11.12 13.20
N GLN A 153 12.10 11.54 14.26
CA GLN A 153 13.27 10.81 14.79
C GLN A 153 12.88 9.55 15.56
N GLN A 154 11.63 9.40 15.95
CA GLN A 154 11.11 8.19 16.61
C GLN A 154 10.42 7.23 15.62
N ARG A 155 10.29 7.60 14.35
CA ARG A 155 9.76 6.69 13.32
C ARG A 155 10.70 5.50 13.14
N PRO A 156 10.22 4.25 13.22
CA PRO A 156 11.02 3.07 12.89
C PRO A 156 11.57 3.15 11.47
N ALA A 157 12.86 2.85 11.32
CA ALA A 157 13.54 2.90 10.03
C ALA A 157 13.17 1.72 9.13
N LEU A 158 12.75 0.60 9.71
CA LEU A 158 12.48 -0.64 8.98
C LEU A 158 11.41 -1.47 9.70
N LEU A 159 10.47 -1.99 8.92
CA LEU A 159 9.61 -3.11 9.30
C LEU A 159 10.08 -4.35 8.56
N MET A 160 10.58 -5.34 9.28
CA MET A 160 11.00 -6.62 8.74
C MET A 160 9.96 -7.70 9.07
N MET A 161 9.36 -8.27 8.04
CA MET A 161 8.42 -9.39 8.14
C MET A 161 9.12 -10.64 7.60
N SER A 162 9.62 -11.50 8.49
CA SER A 162 10.58 -12.55 8.11
C SER A 162 9.97 -13.90 7.77
N GLY A 163 8.66 -14.02 7.68
CA GLY A 163 8.00 -15.23 7.21
C GLY A 163 6.59 -15.42 7.76
N ASP A 164 5.89 -16.39 7.20
CA ASP A 164 4.53 -16.80 7.57
C ASP A 164 3.56 -15.64 7.66
N GLN A 165 3.51 -14.83 6.59
CA GLN A 165 2.62 -13.65 6.53
C GLN A 165 1.16 -14.05 6.33
N VAL A 166 0.94 -15.23 5.76
CA VAL A 166 -0.38 -15.82 5.51
C VAL A 166 -0.35 -17.29 5.88
N TYR A 167 -1.34 -17.73 6.64
CA TYR A 167 -1.60 -19.14 6.92
C TYR A 167 -2.83 -19.58 6.11
N ALA A 168 -2.69 -20.65 5.33
CA ALA A 168 -3.76 -21.22 4.52
C ALA A 168 -4.39 -22.48 5.14
N ASP A 169 -3.84 -22.96 6.25
CA ASP A 169 -4.37 -24.03 7.06
C ASP A 169 -5.50 -23.49 7.98
N ASP A 170 -6.47 -24.30 8.26
CA ASP A 170 -7.64 -23.98 9.12
C ASP A 170 -8.47 -22.78 8.66
N VAL A 171 -8.57 -22.54 7.35
CA VAL A 171 -9.41 -21.47 6.83
C VAL A 171 -10.88 -21.81 7.01
N ALA A 172 -11.59 -20.96 7.76
CA ALA A 172 -13.03 -21.13 7.98
C ALA A 172 -13.80 -21.18 6.66
N GLY A 173 -14.80 -22.06 6.57
CA GLY A 173 -15.59 -22.27 5.35
C GLY A 173 -16.15 -21.00 4.70
N PRO A 174 -16.72 -20.03 5.44
CA PRO A 174 -17.15 -18.75 4.90
C PRO A 174 -16.03 -17.95 4.27
N THR A 175 -14.84 -17.91 4.88
CA THR A 175 -13.65 -17.22 4.36
C THR A 175 -13.17 -17.87 3.08
N LEU A 176 -13.13 -19.21 3.01
CA LEU A 176 -12.74 -19.95 1.81
C LEU A 176 -13.70 -19.67 0.64
N ARG A 177 -15.00 -19.60 0.91
CA ARG A 177 -16.00 -19.23 -0.11
C ARG A 177 -15.80 -17.79 -0.62
N ALA A 178 -15.49 -16.86 0.30
CA ALA A 178 -15.19 -15.47 -0.09
C ALA A 178 -13.94 -15.38 -0.97
N ILE A 179 -12.88 -16.13 -0.64
CA ILE A 179 -11.66 -16.23 -1.46
C ILE A 179 -11.98 -16.76 -2.85
N HIS A 180 -12.75 -17.86 -2.97
CA HIS A 180 -13.13 -18.41 -4.27
C HIS A 180 -13.99 -17.42 -5.08
N ALA A 181 -14.92 -16.73 -4.44
CA ALA A 181 -15.72 -15.69 -5.09
C ALA A 181 -14.84 -14.53 -5.59
N LEU A 182 -13.84 -14.12 -4.79
CA LEU A 182 -12.89 -13.07 -5.17
C LEU A 182 -12.01 -13.51 -6.35
N ILE A 183 -11.48 -14.75 -6.32
CA ILE A 183 -10.71 -15.32 -7.44
C ILE A 183 -11.52 -15.24 -8.74
N GLY A 184 -12.75 -15.71 -8.73
CA GLY A 184 -13.64 -15.67 -9.89
C GLY A 184 -13.96 -14.24 -10.32
N ARG A 185 -14.20 -13.33 -9.36
CA ARG A 185 -14.56 -11.93 -9.62
C ARG A 185 -13.41 -11.12 -10.22
N LEU A 186 -12.18 -11.40 -9.79
CA LEU A 186 -10.95 -10.76 -10.30
C LEU A 186 -10.43 -11.48 -11.55
N GLY A 187 -10.93 -12.66 -11.85
CA GLY A 187 -10.45 -13.51 -12.94
C GLY A 187 -8.98 -13.88 -12.75
N LEU A 188 -8.60 -14.23 -11.50
CA LEU A 188 -7.24 -14.70 -11.19
C LEU A 188 -7.00 -16.09 -11.81
N PHE A 189 -5.75 -16.37 -12.16
CA PHE A 189 -5.33 -17.64 -12.79
C PHE A 189 -5.07 -18.72 -11.77
#